data_301cca78ab350cae4c5df41d8a434b30
#
_entry.id   301cca78ab350cae4c5df41d8a434b30
#
_cell.length_a   1.000
_cell.length_b   1.000
_cell.length_c   1.000
_cell.angle_alpha   90.00
_cell.angle_beta   90.00
_cell.angle_gamma   90.00
#
_symmetry.space_group_name_H-M   'P 1'
#
loop_
_entity.id
_entity.type
_entity.pdbx_description
1 polymer ?
#
loop_
_entity_poly.entity_id
_entity_poly.type
_entity_poly.pdbx_seq_one_letter_code
_entity_poly.pdbx_strand_id
1 'polypeptide(L)'
;MRPTTLCMLMLLPALTACGSKTEERLKTIEARLAKVEQAADAHKAITLKPGATGYSMIEGDMGRIAVAIANIEPYASGSRVVLDFGNPTAARLSGLKAKIEWGSNDAKGLPMAATNTQSLLFTAPEPLPPGSWKQYTVDLAGVPPTQLGWVRVSGFDSGTVDLLSQ
;
A
#
# COMPACT_ATOMS: atom_id res chain seq x y z
N MET A 1 80.63 7.76 29.75
CA MET A 1 81.02 7.02 28.54
C MET A 1 79.78 6.45 27.88
N ARG A 2 79.56 6.84 26.64
CA ARG A 2 78.64 6.35 25.61
C ARG A 2 77.11 6.44 25.82
N PRO A 3 76.43 7.17 24.95
CA PRO A 3 74.97 7.24 24.86
C PRO A 3 74.44 6.12 23.97
N THR A 4 73.28 5.65 24.25
CA THR A 4 72.56 4.75 23.34
C THR A 4 71.17 5.28 23.02
N THR A 5 71.09 5.90 21.91
CA THR A 5 70.17 5.83 20.81
C THR A 5 68.72 5.52 21.20
N LEU A 6 67.94 6.60 21.24
CA LEU A 6 66.50 6.59 21.10
C LEU A 6 66.20 6.61 19.62
N CYS A 7 65.70 5.52 19.10
CA CYS A 7 65.21 5.44 17.73
C CYS A 7 63.87 4.75 17.72
N MET A 8 62.92 5.43 17.10
CA MET A 8 61.80 4.88 16.39
C MET A 8 60.54 4.42 17.18
N LEU A 9 59.51 5.22 17.09
CA LEU A 9 58.21 4.70 16.70
C LEU A 9 57.29 5.87 16.24
N MET A 10 57.45 6.22 14.98
CA MET A 10 56.46 7.03 14.26
C MET A 10 56.03 6.21 13.04
N LEU A 11 55.04 5.33 13.18
CA LEU A 11 54.29 4.83 12.04
C LEU A 11 52.99 4.23 12.57
N LEU A 12 51.90 4.96 12.54
CA LEU A 12 50.51 4.46 12.33
C LEU A 12 49.50 5.59 12.58
N PRO A 13 49.13 6.34 11.55
CA PRO A 13 47.72 6.70 11.43
C PRO A 13 47.30 6.69 9.95
N ALA A 14 47.25 5.52 9.28
CA ALA A 14 46.78 5.45 7.90
C ALA A 14 45.59 4.54 7.70
N LEU A 15 45.08 3.87 8.74
CA LEU A 15 43.98 2.87 8.63
C LEU A 15 42.61 3.37 9.03
N THR A 16 42.50 4.57 9.60
CA THR A 16 41.20 5.10 10.06
C THR A 16 40.40 5.85 9.00
N ALA A 17 41.02 6.24 7.88
CA ALA A 17 40.34 7.03 6.85
C ALA A 17 39.47 6.23 5.88
N CYS A 18 39.58 4.89 5.83
CA CYS A 18 38.75 4.05 4.94
C CYS A 18 37.42 3.67 5.54
N GLY A 19 37.28 3.65 6.87
CA GLY A 19 36.03 3.30 7.55
C GLY A 19 34.92 4.32 7.36
N SER A 20 35.24 5.60 7.44
CA SER A 20 34.24 6.67 7.41
C SER A 20 33.48 6.80 6.06
N LYS A 21 34.22 6.65 4.95
CA LYS A 21 33.60 6.68 3.60
C LYS A 21 32.69 5.49 3.34
N THR A 22 33.00 4.34 3.90
CA THR A 22 32.20 3.12 3.75
C THR A 22 30.92 3.21 4.58
N GLU A 23 31.01 3.72 5.81
CA GLU A 23 29.86 3.97 6.67
C GLU A 23 28.91 5.02 6.09
N GLU A 24 29.44 6.08 5.51
CA GLU A 24 28.62 7.11 4.86
C GLU A 24 27.89 6.59 3.61
N ARG A 25 28.56 5.74 2.83
CA ARG A 25 27.93 5.03 1.70
C ARG A 25 26.86 4.04 2.17
N LEU A 26 27.10 3.29 3.24
CA LEU A 26 26.12 2.38 3.82
C LEU A 26 24.85 3.14 4.24
N LYS A 27 24.99 4.21 5.01
CA LYS A 27 23.87 5.08 5.42
C LYS A 27 23.08 5.63 4.22
N THR A 28 23.80 6.01 3.16
CA THR A 28 23.17 6.50 1.93
C THR A 28 22.38 5.42 1.22
N ILE A 29 22.91 4.18 1.17
CA ILE A 29 22.23 3.03 0.57
C ILE A 29 21.02 2.64 1.41
N GLU A 30 21.15 2.56 2.73
CA GLU A 30 20.04 2.29 3.64
C GLU A 30 18.91 3.32 3.51
N ALA A 31 19.25 4.61 3.45
CA ALA A 31 18.26 5.67 3.24
C ALA A 31 17.56 5.58 1.87
N ARG A 32 18.27 5.14 0.83
CA ARG A 32 17.67 4.90 -0.49
C ARG A 32 16.80 3.66 -0.49
N LEU A 33 17.22 2.59 0.15
CA LEU A 33 16.46 1.36 0.30
C LEU A 33 15.15 1.63 1.05
N ALA A 34 15.20 2.32 2.18
CA ALA A 34 14.02 2.70 2.95
C ALA A 34 13.02 3.54 2.12
N LYS A 35 13.52 4.45 1.26
CA LYS A 35 12.66 5.22 0.34
C LYS A 35 12.01 4.34 -0.72
N VAL A 36 12.72 3.36 -1.26
CA VAL A 36 12.19 2.43 -2.28
C VAL A 36 11.16 1.51 -1.64
N GLU A 37 11.42 0.99 -0.44
CA GLU A 37 10.47 0.17 0.32
C GLU A 37 9.21 0.97 0.65
N GLN A 38 9.35 2.20 1.14
CA GLN A 38 8.20 3.08 1.42
C GLN A 38 7.39 3.40 0.17
N ALA A 39 8.06 3.62 -0.98
CA ALA A 39 7.38 3.84 -2.25
C ALA A 39 6.65 2.58 -2.74
N ALA A 40 7.25 1.40 -2.59
CA ALA A 40 6.62 0.12 -2.92
C ALA A 40 5.39 -0.15 -2.02
N ASP A 41 5.48 0.13 -0.73
CA ASP A 41 4.36 -0.06 0.21
C ASP A 41 3.23 0.95 -0.02
N ALA A 42 3.53 2.15 -0.53
CA ALA A 42 2.51 3.15 -0.85
C ALA A 42 1.51 2.69 -1.91
N HIS A 43 1.90 1.76 -2.78
CA HIS A 43 1.02 1.19 -3.82
C HIS A 43 0.26 -0.05 -3.37
N LYS A 44 0.61 -0.63 -2.21
CA LYS A 44 -0.08 -1.80 -1.64
C LYS A 44 -1.38 -1.45 -0.91
N ALA A 45 -1.66 -0.18 -0.74
CA ALA A 45 -2.90 0.32 -0.15
C ALA A 45 -3.32 1.62 -0.82
N ILE A 46 -4.62 1.77 -1.05
CA ILE A 46 -5.21 2.98 -1.60
C ILE A 46 -6.31 3.48 -0.68
N THR A 47 -6.50 4.79 -0.63
CA THR A 47 -7.60 5.41 0.10
C THR A 47 -8.51 6.14 -0.88
N LEU A 48 -9.73 5.67 -0.99
CA LEU A 48 -10.78 6.24 -1.81
C LEU A 48 -11.59 7.22 -0.97
N LYS A 49 -11.92 8.36 -1.56
CA LYS A 49 -12.78 9.36 -0.92
C LYS A 49 -14.18 9.32 -1.55
N PRO A 50 -15.25 9.32 -0.74
CA PRO A 50 -16.60 9.49 -1.24
C PRO A 50 -16.73 10.72 -2.14
N GLY A 51 -17.39 10.56 -3.30
CA GLY A 51 -17.57 11.64 -4.27
C GLY A 51 -16.34 12.01 -5.11
N ALA A 52 -15.18 11.37 -4.90
CA ALA A 52 -14.04 11.55 -5.80
C ALA A 52 -14.33 10.89 -7.15
N THR A 53 -13.93 11.56 -8.22
CA THR A 53 -14.00 11.03 -9.59
C THR A 53 -12.72 10.30 -9.97
N GLY A 54 -12.83 9.28 -10.83
CA GLY A 54 -11.71 8.49 -11.32
C GLY A 54 -11.43 7.27 -10.46
N TYR A 55 -10.30 6.63 -10.71
CA TYR A 55 -9.87 5.40 -10.07
C TYR A 55 -8.47 5.56 -9.46
N SER A 56 -8.19 4.71 -8.49
CA SER A 56 -6.85 4.55 -7.92
C SER A 56 -6.29 3.18 -8.29
N MET A 57 -4.97 3.08 -8.43
CA MET A 57 -4.31 1.82 -8.75
C MET A 57 -3.75 1.20 -7.47
N ILE A 58 -4.14 -0.03 -7.18
CA ILE A 58 -3.55 -0.84 -6.11
C ILE A 58 -2.63 -1.90 -6.71
N GLU A 59 -1.49 -2.12 -6.10
CA GLU A 59 -0.53 -3.13 -6.50
C GLU A 59 -0.78 -4.42 -5.71
N GLY A 60 -0.90 -5.52 -6.42
CA GLY A 60 -1.03 -6.87 -5.87
C GLY A 60 0.08 -7.78 -6.36
N ASP A 61 -0.02 -9.04 -6.05
CA ASP A 61 0.92 -10.11 -6.41
C ASP A 61 1.05 -10.32 -7.93
N MET A 62 -0.01 -10.04 -8.70
CA MET A 62 -0.05 -10.24 -10.16
C MET A 62 -0.15 -8.92 -10.96
N GLY A 63 0.19 -7.80 -10.36
CA GLY A 63 0.18 -6.50 -11.01
C GLY A 63 -0.80 -5.50 -10.40
N ARG A 64 -1.16 -4.50 -11.18
CA ARG A 64 -1.99 -3.39 -10.71
C ARG A 64 -3.44 -3.59 -11.09
N ILE A 65 -4.32 -3.29 -10.15
CA ILE A 65 -5.78 -3.29 -10.34
C ILE A 65 -6.29 -1.88 -10.10
N ALA A 66 -7.20 -1.43 -10.96
CA ALA A 66 -7.89 -0.17 -10.78
C ALA A 66 -9.07 -0.35 -9.83
N VAL A 67 -9.26 0.57 -8.88
CA VAL A 67 -10.39 0.56 -7.95
C VAL A 67 -11.00 1.94 -7.87
N ALA A 68 -12.33 2.01 -7.91
CA ALA A 68 -13.10 3.24 -7.74
C ALA A 68 -14.33 2.99 -6.87
N ILE A 69 -14.89 4.04 -6.30
CA ILE A 69 -16.23 4.02 -5.72
C ILE A 69 -17.22 4.40 -6.80
N ALA A 70 -18.10 3.48 -7.16
CA ALA A 70 -19.16 3.72 -8.16
C ALA A 70 -20.41 4.33 -7.53
N ASN A 71 -20.81 3.83 -6.35
CA ASN A 71 -22.00 4.31 -5.65
C ASN A 71 -21.87 4.12 -4.13
N ILE A 72 -22.58 4.96 -3.39
CA ILE A 72 -22.73 4.85 -1.94
C ILE A 72 -24.19 5.11 -1.60
N GLU A 73 -24.82 4.19 -0.88
CA GLU A 73 -26.21 4.30 -0.45
C GLU A 73 -26.37 3.93 1.03
N PRO A 74 -27.43 4.41 1.70
CA PRO A 74 -27.74 3.99 3.07
C PRO A 74 -28.07 2.50 3.11
N TYR A 75 -27.53 1.79 4.09
CA TYR A 75 -27.85 0.39 4.34
C TYR A 75 -27.78 0.06 5.82
N ALA A 76 -28.88 -0.39 6.37
CA ALA A 76 -29.02 -0.64 7.82
C ALA A 76 -28.50 0.55 8.67
N SER A 77 -27.58 0.33 9.60
CA SER A 77 -26.92 1.38 10.39
C SER A 77 -25.63 1.91 9.76
N GLY A 78 -25.37 1.65 8.48
CA GLY A 78 -24.13 1.99 7.82
C GLY A 78 -24.31 2.42 6.37
N SER A 79 -23.36 2.07 5.54
CA SER A 79 -23.33 2.38 4.11
C SER A 79 -23.19 1.10 3.29
N ARG A 80 -23.87 1.04 2.18
CA ARG A 80 -23.58 0.09 1.11
C ARG A 80 -22.76 0.79 0.05
N VAL A 81 -21.59 0.28 -0.23
CA VAL A 81 -20.65 0.85 -1.21
C VAL A 81 -20.51 -0.10 -2.38
N VAL A 82 -20.68 0.42 -3.59
CA VAL A 82 -20.37 -0.30 -4.81
C VAL A 82 -18.97 0.10 -5.24
N LEU A 83 -18.06 -0.88 -5.26
CA LEU A 83 -16.69 -0.71 -5.72
C LEU A 83 -16.55 -1.24 -7.15
N ASP A 84 -16.02 -0.44 -8.04
CA ASP A 84 -15.58 -0.84 -9.36
C ASP A 84 -14.16 -1.36 -9.31
N PHE A 85 -13.93 -2.60 -9.76
CA PHE A 85 -12.63 -3.18 -9.96
C PHE A 85 -12.34 -3.34 -11.44
N GLY A 86 -11.25 -2.74 -11.92
CA GLY A 86 -10.79 -2.85 -13.29
C GLY A 86 -9.53 -3.72 -13.37
N ASN A 87 -9.53 -4.71 -14.24
CA ASN A 87 -8.39 -5.60 -14.49
C ASN A 87 -7.66 -5.21 -15.78
N PRO A 88 -6.59 -4.42 -15.72
CA PRO A 88 -5.83 -4.06 -16.91
C PRO A 88 -4.86 -5.17 -17.37
N THR A 89 -4.78 -6.28 -16.65
CA THR A 89 -3.87 -7.39 -17.00
C THR A 89 -4.47 -8.27 -18.10
N ALA A 90 -3.63 -9.15 -18.68
CA ALA A 90 -4.05 -10.15 -19.67
C ALA A 90 -4.58 -11.45 -19.02
N ALA A 91 -4.63 -11.52 -17.70
CA ALA A 91 -5.04 -12.71 -16.95
C ALA A 91 -6.44 -12.56 -16.35
N ARG A 92 -7.16 -13.66 -16.21
CA ARG A 92 -8.39 -13.73 -15.41
C ARG A 92 -8.02 -13.91 -13.96
N LEU A 93 -8.61 -13.11 -13.07
CA LEU A 93 -8.41 -13.17 -11.63
C LEU A 93 -9.62 -13.81 -10.98
N SER A 94 -9.44 -14.93 -10.28
CA SER A 94 -10.50 -15.70 -9.63
C SER A 94 -10.27 -15.80 -8.13
N GLY A 95 -11.29 -15.44 -7.32
CA GLY A 95 -11.16 -15.44 -5.86
C GLY A 95 -10.32 -14.29 -5.31
N LEU A 96 -10.34 -13.16 -6.00
CA LEU A 96 -9.72 -11.91 -5.58
C LEU A 96 -10.12 -11.56 -4.15
N LYS A 97 -9.13 -11.22 -3.32
CA LYS A 97 -9.31 -10.81 -1.93
C LYS A 97 -8.70 -9.46 -1.66
N ALA A 98 -9.29 -8.72 -0.74
CA ALA A 98 -8.75 -7.47 -0.26
C ALA A 98 -9.24 -7.19 1.17
N LYS A 99 -8.44 -6.49 1.96
CA LYS A 99 -8.88 -5.89 3.21
C LYS A 99 -9.49 -4.54 2.91
N ILE A 100 -10.73 -4.34 3.31
CA ILE A 100 -11.44 -3.06 3.19
C ILE A 100 -11.57 -2.47 4.60
N GLU A 101 -11.10 -1.25 4.76
CA GLU A 101 -11.18 -0.46 5.99
C GLU A 101 -11.94 0.83 5.69
N TRP A 102 -12.72 1.33 6.65
CA TRP A 102 -13.47 2.57 6.48
C TRP A 102 -13.65 3.31 7.79
N GLY A 103 -13.99 4.57 7.67
CA GLY A 103 -14.24 5.43 8.81
C GLY A 103 -14.74 6.81 8.40
N SER A 104 -14.99 7.64 9.41
CA SER A 104 -15.36 9.03 9.23
C SER A 104 -14.12 9.93 9.21
N ASN A 105 -14.27 11.13 8.68
CA ASN A 105 -13.28 12.19 8.80
C ASN A 105 -13.49 12.99 10.08
N ASP A 106 -12.42 13.61 10.56
CA ASP A 106 -12.50 14.62 11.62
C ASP A 106 -13.09 15.95 11.06
N ALA A 107 -13.25 16.94 11.94
CA ALA A 107 -13.74 18.27 11.56
C ALA A 107 -12.85 19.01 10.56
N LYS A 108 -11.62 18.54 10.33
CA LYS A 108 -10.67 19.08 9.35
C LYS A 108 -10.67 18.29 8.04
N GLY A 109 -11.53 17.27 7.90
CA GLY A 109 -11.59 16.40 6.72
C GLY A 109 -10.46 15.37 6.65
N LEU A 110 -9.73 15.13 7.73
CA LEU A 110 -8.71 14.10 7.83
C LEU A 110 -9.33 12.80 8.37
N PRO A 111 -8.84 11.63 7.94
CA PRO A 111 -9.28 10.37 8.51
C PRO A 111 -9.15 10.38 10.04
N MET A 112 -10.24 10.12 10.74
CA MET A 112 -10.19 9.99 12.21
C MET A 112 -9.29 8.81 12.57
N ALA A 113 -8.42 9.04 13.55
CA ALA A 113 -7.46 8.03 14.01
C ALA A 113 -8.17 6.74 14.49
N ALA A 114 -7.42 5.67 14.54
CA ALA A 114 -7.73 4.25 14.69
C ALA A 114 -8.88 3.80 15.61
N THR A 115 -9.42 4.64 16.48
CA THR A 115 -10.49 4.31 17.41
C THR A 115 -11.85 4.02 16.76
N ASN A 116 -12.08 4.51 15.54
CA ASN A 116 -13.33 4.32 14.78
C ASN A 116 -13.12 3.65 13.41
N THR A 117 -11.95 3.07 13.17
CA THR A 117 -11.68 2.33 11.94
C THR A 117 -12.31 0.96 12.04
N GLN A 118 -13.20 0.65 11.10
CA GLN A 118 -13.76 -0.69 10.93
C GLN A 118 -13.08 -1.36 9.75
N SER A 119 -13.13 -2.69 9.70
CA SER A 119 -12.53 -3.45 8.60
C SER A 119 -13.28 -4.75 8.34
N LEU A 120 -13.20 -5.21 7.09
CA LEU A 120 -13.65 -6.53 6.68
C LEU A 120 -12.65 -7.13 5.67
N LEU A 121 -12.69 -8.45 5.56
CA LEU A 121 -12.03 -9.17 4.47
C LEU A 121 -13.04 -9.38 3.36
N PHE A 122 -12.81 -8.73 2.23
CA PHE A 122 -13.60 -8.89 1.02
C PHE A 122 -13.05 -10.07 0.20
N THR A 123 -13.96 -10.87 -0.36
CA THR A 123 -13.65 -11.88 -1.37
C THR A 123 -14.61 -11.70 -2.53
N ALA A 124 -14.09 -11.52 -3.74
CA ALA A 124 -14.92 -11.36 -4.92
C ALA A 124 -15.68 -12.65 -5.21
N PRO A 125 -17.03 -12.60 -5.30
CA PRO A 125 -17.85 -13.79 -5.54
C PRO A 125 -17.69 -14.34 -6.95
N GLU A 126 -17.23 -13.51 -7.87
CA GLU A 126 -17.09 -13.85 -9.28
C GLU A 126 -15.71 -13.44 -9.82
N PRO A 127 -15.19 -14.14 -10.83
CA PRO A 127 -13.94 -13.80 -11.47
C PRO A 127 -13.98 -12.40 -12.12
N LEU A 128 -12.82 -11.76 -12.18
CA LEU A 128 -12.59 -10.51 -12.89
C LEU A 128 -11.82 -10.81 -14.18
N PRO A 129 -12.49 -10.79 -15.36
CA PRO A 129 -11.83 -11.08 -16.64
C PRO A 129 -10.77 -10.04 -17.03
N PRO A 130 -9.85 -10.38 -17.96
CA PRO A 130 -8.88 -9.45 -18.50
C PRO A 130 -9.56 -8.28 -19.20
N GLY A 131 -8.99 -7.07 -19.05
CA GLY A 131 -9.46 -5.85 -19.72
C GLY A 131 -10.88 -5.42 -19.33
N SER A 132 -11.46 -5.98 -18.27
CA SER A 132 -12.83 -5.70 -17.86
C SER A 132 -12.93 -4.93 -16.56
N TRP A 133 -14.11 -4.34 -16.35
CA TRP A 133 -14.53 -3.75 -15.09
C TRP A 133 -15.68 -4.56 -14.52
N LYS A 134 -15.71 -4.70 -13.19
CA LYS A 134 -16.76 -5.38 -12.48
C LYS A 134 -17.11 -4.68 -11.18
N GLN A 135 -18.39 -4.61 -10.89
CA GLN A 135 -18.92 -4.01 -9.67
C GLN A 135 -19.09 -5.05 -8.58
N TYR A 136 -18.61 -4.72 -7.40
CA TYR A 136 -18.81 -5.52 -6.20
C TYR A 136 -19.41 -4.66 -5.10
N THR A 137 -20.42 -5.19 -4.45
CA THR A 137 -21.11 -4.51 -3.36
C THR A 137 -20.51 -4.90 -2.01
N VAL A 138 -20.26 -3.92 -1.16
CA VAL A 138 -19.70 -4.11 0.18
C VAL A 138 -20.54 -3.32 1.18
N ASP A 139 -21.00 -4.00 2.25
CA ASP A 139 -21.74 -3.37 3.32
C ASP A 139 -20.81 -2.92 4.45
N LEU A 140 -20.73 -1.61 4.65
CA LEU A 140 -19.88 -0.95 5.63
C LEU A 140 -20.71 -0.58 6.86
N ALA A 141 -20.64 -1.37 7.92
CA ALA A 141 -21.44 -1.17 9.12
C ALA A 141 -21.04 0.09 9.89
N GLY A 142 -21.96 0.66 10.65
CA GLY A 142 -21.70 1.67 11.69
C GLY A 142 -21.34 3.07 11.21
N VAL A 143 -21.21 3.32 9.92
CA VAL A 143 -20.90 4.64 9.35
C VAL A 143 -21.87 4.95 8.22
N PRO A 144 -22.87 5.82 8.43
CA PRO A 144 -23.83 6.18 7.38
C PRO A 144 -23.14 7.00 6.26
N PRO A 145 -23.71 7.04 5.03
CA PRO A 145 -23.10 7.70 3.87
C PRO A 145 -22.69 9.16 4.11
N THR A 146 -23.48 9.89 4.89
CA THR A 146 -23.20 11.30 5.22
C THR A 146 -21.99 11.50 6.13
N GLN A 147 -21.55 10.45 6.81
CA GLN A 147 -20.40 10.46 7.71
C GLN A 147 -19.22 9.65 7.17
N LEU A 148 -19.42 8.90 6.08
CA LEU A 148 -18.36 8.12 5.46
C LEU A 148 -17.30 9.06 4.88
N GLY A 149 -16.13 9.09 5.49
CA GLY A 149 -15.06 10.00 5.10
C GLY A 149 -14.07 9.37 4.13
N TRP A 150 -13.86 8.06 4.26
CA TRP A 150 -12.88 7.35 3.45
C TRP A 150 -13.13 5.84 3.45
N VAL A 151 -12.68 5.19 2.39
CA VAL A 151 -12.61 3.73 2.25
C VAL A 151 -11.20 3.38 1.81
N ARG A 152 -10.51 2.53 2.56
CA ARG A 152 -9.17 2.07 2.24
C ARG A 152 -9.22 0.63 1.78
N VAL A 153 -8.56 0.34 0.67
CA VAL A 153 -8.38 -1.02 0.15
C VAL A 153 -6.91 -1.37 0.25
N SER A 154 -6.61 -2.51 0.83
CA SER A 154 -5.23 -2.99 1.07
C SER A 154 -5.16 -4.51 1.04
N GLY A 155 -3.94 -5.06 1.06
CA GLY A 155 -3.72 -6.51 1.11
C GLY A 155 -4.39 -7.23 -0.06
N PHE A 156 -4.23 -6.68 -1.26
CA PHE A 156 -4.80 -7.24 -2.48
C PHE A 156 -4.10 -8.54 -2.85
N ASP A 157 -4.90 -9.60 -2.97
CA ASP A 157 -4.50 -10.94 -3.39
C ASP A 157 -5.33 -11.33 -4.61
N SER A 158 -4.69 -11.67 -5.71
CA SER A 158 -5.35 -12.05 -6.97
C SER A 158 -6.03 -13.40 -6.93
N GLY A 159 -5.77 -14.21 -5.90
CA GLY A 159 -6.26 -15.58 -5.81
C GLY A 159 -5.68 -16.48 -6.90
N THR A 160 -6.53 -17.11 -7.69
CA THR A 160 -6.12 -17.94 -8.83
C THR A 160 -6.05 -17.09 -10.09
N VAL A 161 -4.98 -17.26 -10.84
CA VAL A 161 -4.70 -16.53 -12.08
C VAL A 161 -4.70 -17.48 -13.26
N ASP A 162 -5.64 -17.28 -14.16
CA ASP A 162 -5.74 -18.06 -15.38
C ASP A 162 -5.29 -17.22 -16.58
N LEU A 163 -4.23 -17.66 -17.25
CA LEU A 163 -3.84 -17.10 -18.53
C LEU A 163 -4.76 -17.68 -19.60
N LEU A 164 -5.41 -16.80 -20.36
CA LEU A 164 -6.17 -17.23 -21.50
C LEU A 164 -5.18 -17.72 -22.58
N SER A 165 -5.14 -19.05 -22.84
CA SER A 165 -4.47 -19.58 -24.02
C SER A 165 -5.23 -19.12 -25.27
N GLN A 166 -4.53 -18.47 -26.18
CA GLN A 166 -5.03 -18.15 -27.51
C GLN A 166 -5.12 -19.41 -28.37
#